data_85ac7a99495e8102eca1ee399a086773
#
_entry.id   85ac7a99495e8102eca1ee399a086773
#
_cell.length_a   1.000
_cell.length_b   1.000
_cell.length_c   1.000
_cell.angle_alpha   90.00
_cell.angle_beta   90.00
_cell.angle_gamma   90.00
#
_symmetry.space_group_name_H-M   'P 1'
#
loop_
_entity.id
_entity.type
_entity.pdbx_description
1 polymer ?
#
loop_
_entity_poly.entity_id
_entity_poly.type
_entity_poly.pdbx_seq_one_letter_code
_entity_poly.pdbx_strand_id
1 'polypeptide(L)'
;DALRFALITGSSAGNDSKLSPVKLEAGRNFANKLWNATRFVLKSAGADWRGQDIQWDSLQTEDRWILSRLSRTVSSVNKAMADFQFAEAQRQIYDFLWGEFCDWYIELAKIRLRSPEQALTPLTVLVYVLETSLRLLHPFMPFLTEELWQNLKSSLSSDWQAGKSIMVAPYPEADAKAVDPEAERVMESIIEIVRSIRNARAEHNVESGRWIEAQIYGGKLTTAITPYSQSIETLARARPVTVREIRKGDAASGNSLVLVLKETEVVIPMESMVDMVAERKRL
;
A
#
# COMPACT_ATOMS: atom_id res chain seq x y z
N ASP A 1 9.07 22.21 -0.99
CA ASP A 1 9.37 20.77 -1.05
C ASP A 1 9.12 20.16 -2.44
N ALA A 2 8.04 20.51 -3.15
CA ALA A 2 7.80 19.95 -4.49
C ALA A 2 8.94 20.24 -5.47
N LEU A 3 9.52 21.47 -5.44
CA LEU A 3 10.68 21.81 -6.24
C LEU A 3 11.93 21.02 -5.82
N ARG A 4 12.20 20.94 -4.51
CA ARG A 4 13.33 20.15 -3.98
C ARG A 4 13.25 18.71 -4.44
N PHE A 5 12.07 18.10 -4.29
CA PHE A 5 11.79 16.73 -4.72
C PHE A 5 12.00 16.55 -6.23
N ALA A 6 11.46 17.48 -7.05
CA ALA A 6 11.58 17.42 -8.49
C ALA A 6 13.02 17.55 -9.01
N LEU A 7 13.88 18.34 -8.33
CA LEU A 7 15.28 18.53 -8.70
C LEU A 7 16.12 17.26 -8.49
N ILE A 8 15.77 16.44 -7.49
CA ILE A 8 16.49 15.20 -7.20
C ILE A 8 15.94 14.05 -8.05
N THR A 9 14.63 14.08 -8.39
CA THR A 9 13.98 13.00 -9.12
C THR A 9 14.65 12.73 -10.47
N GLY A 10 15.16 11.49 -10.63
CA GLY A 10 15.79 11.03 -11.87
C GLY A 10 17.10 11.72 -12.19
N SER A 11 17.73 12.39 -11.22
CA SER A 11 19.09 12.90 -11.36
C SER A 11 20.10 11.77 -11.21
N SER A 12 21.15 11.79 -12.00
CA SER A 12 22.33 10.93 -11.82
C SER A 12 23.59 11.77 -11.86
N ALA A 13 24.62 11.37 -11.13
CA ALA A 13 25.88 12.09 -11.08
C ALA A 13 26.44 12.28 -12.51
N GLY A 14 26.80 13.50 -12.84
CA GLY A 14 27.39 13.86 -14.15
C GLY A 14 26.38 14.08 -15.29
N ASN A 15 25.07 13.93 -15.05
CA ASN A 15 24.05 14.19 -16.06
C ASN A 15 23.15 15.37 -15.69
N ASP A 16 22.87 16.21 -16.67
CA ASP A 16 21.93 17.32 -16.52
C ASP A 16 20.49 16.79 -16.37
N SER A 17 19.79 17.25 -15.35
CA SER A 17 18.38 16.94 -15.16
C SER A 17 17.50 18.10 -15.60
N LYS A 18 16.65 17.85 -16.60
CA LYS A 18 15.70 18.87 -17.09
C LYS A 18 14.54 19.00 -16.10
N LEU A 19 14.39 20.18 -15.51
CA LEU A 19 13.19 20.49 -14.72
C LEU A 19 12.01 20.71 -15.66
N SER A 20 10.92 20.00 -15.42
CA SER A 20 9.69 20.11 -16.22
C SER A 20 8.48 20.38 -15.32
N PRO A 21 7.42 21.02 -15.85
CA PRO A 21 6.16 21.18 -15.11
C PRO A 21 5.60 19.86 -14.59
N VAL A 22 5.73 18.78 -15.34
CA VAL A 22 5.28 17.42 -14.95
C VAL A 22 6.00 16.92 -13.70
N LYS A 23 7.33 17.11 -13.61
CA LYS A 23 8.10 16.74 -12.40
C LYS A 23 7.66 17.54 -11.17
N LEU A 24 7.40 18.84 -11.35
CA LEU A 24 6.93 19.71 -10.25
C LEU A 24 5.52 19.29 -9.80
N GLU A 25 4.64 18.98 -10.74
CA GLU A 25 3.30 18.51 -10.45
C GLU A 25 3.32 17.15 -9.74
N ALA A 26 4.16 16.22 -10.16
CA ALA A 26 4.35 14.93 -9.48
C ALA A 26 4.79 15.14 -8.02
N GLY A 27 5.75 16.02 -7.75
CA GLY A 27 6.19 16.37 -6.40
C GLY A 27 5.06 17.00 -5.56
N ARG A 28 4.24 17.88 -6.14
CA ARG A 28 3.07 18.46 -5.48
C ARG A 28 2.00 17.39 -5.17
N ASN A 29 1.73 16.52 -6.12
CA ASN A 29 0.74 15.44 -5.94
C ASN A 29 1.18 14.45 -4.86
N PHE A 30 2.48 14.16 -4.78
CA PHE A 30 3.04 13.34 -3.70
C PHE A 30 2.88 14.03 -2.33
N ALA A 31 3.20 15.31 -2.23
CA ALA A 31 2.99 16.09 -1.01
C ALA A 31 1.52 16.05 -0.55
N ASN A 32 0.58 16.27 -1.48
CA ASN A 32 -0.86 16.21 -1.20
C ASN A 32 -1.31 14.82 -0.77
N LYS A 33 -0.78 13.76 -1.39
CA LYS A 33 -1.11 12.37 -1.02
C LYS A 33 -0.65 12.06 0.40
N LEU A 34 0.59 12.46 0.73
CA LEU A 34 1.15 12.25 2.07
C LEU A 34 0.40 13.05 3.14
N TRP A 35 0.03 14.30 2.85
CA TRP A 35 -0.82 15.12 3.70
C TRP A 35 -2.15 14.44 4.01
N ASN A 36 -2.83 13.94 2.99
CA ASN A 36 -4.11 13.25 3.14
C ASN A 36 -3.97 11.91 3.89
N ALA A 37 -2.90 11.16 3.65
CA ALA A 37 -2.59 9.94 4.41
C ALA A 37 -2.39 10.24 5.91
N THR A 38 -1.62 11.28 6.23
CA THR A 38 -1.41 11.71 7.63
C THR A 38 -2.73 12.14 8.28
N ARG A 39 -3.56 12.93 7.59
CA ARG A 39 -4.89 13.31 8.11
C ARG A 39 -5.78 12.08 8.38
N PHE A 40 -5.72 11.08 7.50
CA PHE A 40 -6.45 9.83 7.71
C PHE A 40 -5.96 9.10 8.97
N VAL A 41 -4.64 8.95 9.14
CA VAL A 41 -4.05 8.29 10.31
C VAL A 41 -4.43 9.02 11.61
N LEU A 42 -4.29 10.35 11.66
CA LEU A 42 -4.65 11.17 12.82
C LEU A 42 -6.14 11.08 13.16
N LYS A 43 -7.01 11.12 12.14
CA LYS A 43 -8.45 10.96 12.34
C LYS A 43 -8.81 9.57 12.88
N SER A 44 -8.10 8.54 12.44
CA SER A 44 -8.33 7.17 12.88
C SER A 44 -7.81 6.92 14.29
N ALA A 45 -6.74 7.59 14.70
CA ALA A 45 -6.20 7.53 16.05
C ALA A 45 -7.16 8.13 17.09
N GLY A 46 -7.86 9.22 16.74
CA GLY A 46 -8.71 9.93 17.69
C GLY A 46 -7.91 10.64 18.78
N ALA A 47 -8.62 11.36 19.65
CA ALA A 47 -8.00 12.14 20.73
C ALA A 47 -7.48 11.27 21.91
N ASP A 48 -7.99 10.06 22.04
CA ASP A 48 -7.71 9.17 23.18
C ASP A 48 -6.59 8.15 22.94
N TRP A 49 -6.06 8.10 21.72
CA TRP A 49 -4.95 7.18 21.41
C TRP A 49 -3.67 7.62 22.13
N ARG A 50 -3.01 6.69 22.83
CA ARG A 50 -1.90 7.00 23.76
C ARG A 50 -0.52 6.56 23.29
N GLY A 51 -0.40 6.11 22.04
CA GLY A 51 0.83 5.49 21.58
C GLY A 51 1.01 4.11 22.24
N GLN A 52 1.21 3.11 21.42
CA GLN A 52 1.44 1.76 21.91
C GLN A 52 2.58 1.14 21.12
N ASP A 53 3.34 0.30 21.80
CA ASP A 53 4.33 -0.53 21.14
C ASP A 53 3.66 -1.58 20.27
N ILE A 54 4.31 -1.92 19.17
CA ILE A 54 3.86 -2.98 18.27
C ILE A 54 3.88 -4.31 19.03
N GLN A 55 2.72 -4.92 19.17
CA GLN A 55 2.56 -6.26 19.73
C GLN A 55 2.70 -7.30 18.62
N TRP A 56 3.90 -7.86 18.45
CA TRP A 56 4.26 -8.75 17.33
C TRP A 56 3.33 -9.95 17.20
N ASP A 57 2.86 -10.53 18.32
CA ASP A 57 1.97 -11.70 18.33
C ASP A 57 0.55 -11.38 17.84
N SER A 58 0.16 -10.10 17.80
CA SER A 58 -1.16 -9.65 17.34
C SER A 58 -1.18 -9.24 15.86
N LEU A 59 -0.02 -9.21 15.20
CA LEU A 59 0.12 -8.78 13.81
C LEU A 59 -0.50 -9.79 12.84
N GLN A 60 -1.35 -9.30 11.95
CA GLN A 60 -1.83 -10.05 10.80
C GLN A 60 -0.81 -10.00 9.65
N THR A 61 -1.03 -10.77 8.60
CA THR A 61 -0.08 -10.89 7.49
C THR A 61 0.21 -9.55 6.82
N GLU A 62 -0.80 -8.71 6.60
CA GLU A 62 -0.63 -7.37 6.04
C GLU A 62 0.18 -6.43 6.94
N ASP A 63 0.07 -6.58 8.27
CA ASP A 63 0.86 -5.78 9.23
C ASP A 63 2.33 -6.20 9.17
N ARG A 64 2.60 -7.51 9.19
CA ARG A 64 3.95 -8.06 9.04
C ARG A 64 4.55 -7.70 7.69
N TRP A 65 3.75 -7.77 6.63
CA TRP A 65 4.18 -7.36 5.29
C TRP A 65 4.66 -5.91 5.25
N ILE A 66 3.84 -4.95 5.72
CA ILE A 66 4.23 -3.54 5.61
C ILE A 66 5.43 -3.20 6.49
N LEU A 67 5.56 -3.83 7.66
CA LEU A 67 6.73 -3.68 8.54
C LEU A 67 7.99 -4.28 7.90
N SER A 68 7.86 -5.45 7.25
CA SER A 68 8.95 -6.08 6.51
C SER A 68 9.40 -5.19 5.34
N ARG A 69 8.46 -4.68 4.56
CA ARG A 69 8.73 -3.76 3.45
C ARG A 69 9.38 -2.45 3.93
N LEU A 70 8.91 -1.90 5.05
CA LEU A 70 9.51 -0.72 5.67
C LEU A 70 10.97 -0.99 6.05
N SER A 71 11.25 -2.10 6.75
CA SER A 71 12.62 -2.46 7.15
C SER A 71 13.56 -2.61 5.95
N ARG A 72 13.10 -3.28 4.87
CA ARG A 72 13.89 -3.39 3.63
C ARG A 72 14.12 -2.02 2.98
N THR A 73 13.10 -1.17 2.95
CA THR A 73 13.20 0.19 2.41
C THR A 73 14.20 1.01 3.22
N VAL A 74 14.13 0.98 4.55
CA VAL A 74 15.10 1.66 5.44
C VAL A 74 16.53 1.20 5.14
N SER A 75 16.75 -0.11 5.06
CA SER A 75 18.07 -0.68 4.76
C SER A 75 18.61 -0.20 3.40
N SER A 76 17.78 -0.25 2.36
CA SER A 76 18.18 0.14 1.00
C SER A 76 18.40 1.64 0.89
N VAL A 77 17.56 2.45 1.54
CA VAL A 77 17.70 3.92 1.58
C VAL A 77 18.98 4.31 2.30
N ASN A 78 19.28 3.71 3.46
CA ASN A 78 20.52 3.98 4.20
C ASN A 78 21.75 3.67 3.37
N LYS A 79 21.73 2.56 2.64
CA LYS A 79 22.82 2.21 1.71
C LYS A 79 22.92 3.25 0.58
N ALA A 80 21.83 3.60 -0.08
CA ALA A 80 21.84 4.57 -1.17
C ALA A 80 22.31 5.96 -0.69
N MET A 81 21.93 6.37 0.53
CA MET A 81 22.40 7.62 1.16
C MET A 81 23.91 7.58 1.43
N ALA A 82 24.43 6.48 1.97
CA ALA A 82 25.87 6.29 2.21
C ALA A 82 26.69 6.31 0.92
N ASP A 83 26.10 5.78 -0.17
CA ASP A 83 26.72 5.74 -1.51
C ASP A 83 26.47 7.03 -2.31
N PHE A 84 25.89 8.10 -1.71
CA PHE A 84 25.53 9.37 -2.36
C PHE A 84 24.55 9.22 -3.53
N GLN A 85 23.78 8.14 -3.58
CA GLN A 85 22.76 7.86 -4.60
C GLN A 85 21.41 8.48 -4.20
N PHE A 86 21.33 9.80 -4.05
CA PHE A 86 20.17 10.48 -3.47
C PHE A 86 18.89 10.32 -4.28
N ALA A 87 18.98 10.29 -5.62
CA ALA A 87 17.82 10.05 -6.45
C ALA A 87 17.23 8.65 -6.27
N GLU A 88 18.08 7.65 -6.07
CA GLU A 88 17.66 6.28 -5.79
C GLU A 88 17.04 6.17 -4.39
N ALA A 89 17.67 6.78 -3.37
CA ALA A 89 17.09 6.85 -2.03
C ALA A 89 15.69 7.48 -2.05
N GLN A 90 15.56 8.63 -2.71
CA GLN A 90 14.28 9.32 -2.87
C GLN A 90 13.24 8.46 -3.59
N ARG A 91 13.61 7.78 -4.69
CA ARG A 91 12.73 6.91 -5.46
C ARG A 91 12.19 5.76 -4.61
N GLN A 92 13.04 5.11 -3.83
CA GLN A 92 12.65 3.99 -2.96
C GLN A 92 11.66 4.44 -1.87
N ILE A 93 11.88 5.61 -1.26
CA ILE A 93 10.95 6.18 -0.28
C ILE A 93 9.60 6.49 -0.95
N TYR A 94 9.63 7.08 -2.15
CA TYR A 94 8.43 7.38 -2.91
C TYR A 94 7.65 6.11 -3.26
N ASP A 95 8.32 5.09 -3.81
CA ASP A 95 7.69 3.84 -4.23
C ASP A 95 7.03 3.12 -3.04
N PHE A 96 7.71 3.09 -1.89
CA PHE A 96 7.16 2.53 -0.66
C PHE A 96 5.94 3.32 -0.16
N LEU A 97 6.08 4.63 0.01
CA LEU A 97 5.00 5.47 0.55
C LEU A 97 3.78 5.51 -0.36
N TRP A 98 4.00 5.70 -1.67
CA TRP A 98 2.89 5.77 -2.62
C TRP A 98 2.29 4.40 -2.90
N GLY A 99 3.14 3.46 -3.34
CA GLY A 99 2.71 2.19 -3.92
C GLY A 99 2.37 1.12 -2.90
N GLU A 100 2.98 1.11 -1.70
CA GLU A 100 2.76 0.07 -0.71
C GLU A 100 1.94 0.59 0.49
N PHE A 101 2.37 1.67 1.11
CA PHE A 101 1.68 2.23 2.28
C PHE A 101 0.33 2.85 1.93
N CYS A 102 0.30 3.81 0.99
CA CYS A 102 -0.94 4.54 0.69
C CYS A 102 -1.93 3.73 -0.15
N ASP A 103 -1.46 3.02 -1.20
CA ASP A 103 -2.35 2.34 -2.15
C ASP A 103 -2.86 1.01 -1.62
N TRP A 104 -2.12 0.37 -0.68
CA TRP A 104 -2.47 -0.96 -0.19
C TRP A 104 -2.68 -1.01 1.31
N TYR A 105 -1.66 -0.69 2.12
CA TYR A 105 -1.77 -0.91 3.55
C TYR A 105 -2.89 -0.07 4.18
N ILE A 106 -2.99 1.22 3.84
CA ILE A 106 -4.08 2.09 4.32
C ILE A 106 -5.44 1.54 3.92
N GLU A 107 -5.60 1.03 2.69
CA GLU A 107 -6.90 0.50 2.23
C GLU A 107 -7.28 -0.81 2.96
N LEU A 108 -6.33 -1.68 3.24
CA LEU A 108 -6.53 -2.87 4.06
C LEU A 108 -6.86 -2.52 5.52
N ALA A 109 -6.10 -1.59 6.09
CA ALA A 109 -6.32 -1.11 7.45
C ALA A 109 -7.72 -0.48 7.62
N LYS A 110 -8.24 0.25 6.62
CA LYS A 110 -9.61 0.81 6.64
C LYS A 110 -10.69 -0.25 6.87
N ILE A 111 -10.48 -1.48 6.38
CA ILE A 111 -11.45 -2.56 6.56
C ILE A 111 -11.48 -2.98 8.03
N ARG A 112 -10.32 -3.15 8.65
CA ARG A 112 -10.17 -3.56 10.06
C ARG A 112 -10.54 -2.45 11.04
N LEU A 113 -10.25 -1.20 10.70
CA LEU A 113 -10.59 -0.03 11.53
C LEU A 113 -12.11 0.19 11.71
N ARG A 114 -12.95 -0.48 10.90
CA ARG A 114 -14.41 -0.46 11.08
C ARG A 114 -14.88 -1.28 12.29
N SER A 115 -14.06 -2.20 12.76
CA SER A 115 -14.34 -3.07 13.90
C SER A 115 -13.52 -2.60 15.10
N PRO A 116 -14.11 -2.01 16.16
CA PRO A 116 -13.36 -1.46 17.30
C PRO A 116 -12.42 -2.48 17.95
N GLU A 117 -12.82 -3.76 17.99
CA GLU A 117 -12.02 -4.85 18.57
C GLU A 117 -10.72 -5.14 17.80
N GLN A 118 -10.68 -4.82 16.50
CA GLN A 118 -9.54 -5.08 15.63
C GLN A 118 -8.77 -3.80 15.27
N ALA A 119 -9.24 -2.64 15.69
CA ALA A 119 -8.72 -1.36 15.24
C ALA A 119 -7.34 -1.00 15.79
N LEU A 120 -6.99 -1.51 16.98
CA LEU A 120 -5.80 -1.08 17.70
C LEU A 120 -4.50 -1.43 16.98
N THR A 121 -4.36 -2.69 16.56
CA THR A 121 -3.14 -3.17 15.89
C THR A 121 -2.86 -2.42 14.58
N PRO A 122 -3.80 -2.35 13.59
CA PRO A 122 -3.52 -1.63 12.35
C PRO A 122 -3.30 -0.14 12.58
N LEU A 123 -3.93 0.47 13.58
CA LEU A 123 -3.68 1.87 13.92
C LEU A 123 -2.26 2.10 14.43
N THR A 124 -1.78 1.24 15.33
CA THR A 124 -0.41 1.30 15.85
C THR A 124 0.61 1.16 14.72
N VAL A 125 0.39 0.20 13.82
CA VAL A 125 1.27 0.01 12.66
C VAL A 125 1.19 1.19 11.69
N LEU A 126 0.01 1.75 11.42
CA LEU A 126 -0.16 2.96 10.58
C LEU A 126 0.66 4.13 11.10
N VAL A 127 0.59 4.39 12.41
CA VAL A 127 1.34 5.49 13.05
C VAL A 127 2.84 5.23 12.97
N TYR A 128 3.28 4.02 13.31
CA TYR A 128 4.70 3.65 13.29
C TYR A 128 5.31 3.76 11.89
N VAL A 129 4.63 3.19 10.88
CA VAL A 129 5.09 3.25 9.49
C VAL A 129 5.13 4.68 8.97
N LEU A 130 4.10 5.48 9.25
CA LEU A 130 4.05 6.87 8.84
C LEU A 130 5.18 7.68 9.48
N GLU A 131 5.35 7.59 10.78
CA GLU A 131 6.37 8.33 11.54
C GLU A 131 7.78 8.01 11.02
N THR A 132 8.11 6.73 10.90
CA THR A 132 9.39 6.28 10.38
C THR A 132 9.63 6.77 8.94
N SER A 133 8.60 6.73 8.11
CA SER A 133 8.68 7.19 6.73
C SER A 133 8.86 8.71 6.61
N LEU A 134 8.27 9.49 7.52
CA LEU A 134 8.50 10.94 7.59
C LEU A 134 9.96 11.26 7.89
N ARG A 135 10.59 10.53 8.82
CA ARG A 135 12.02 10.67 9.11
C ARG A 135 12.91 10.30 7.92
N LEU A 136 12.57 9.21 7.20
CA LEU A 136 13.29 8.84 5.98
C LEU A 136 13.19 9.92 4.89
N LEU A 137 12.01 10.51 4.72
CA LEU A 137 11.73 11.49 3.67
C LEU A 137 12.27 12.89 4.00
N HIS A 138 12.54 13.18 5.28
CA HIS A 138 12.88 14.52 5.76
C HIS A 138 14.04 15.18 5.01
N PRO A 139 15.15 14.52 4.64
CA PRO A 139 16.21 15.14 3.87
C PRO A 139 15.75 15.70 2.51
N PHE A 140 14.71 15.13 1.92
CA PHE A 140 14.18 15.48 0.60
C PHE A 140 13.04 16.50 0.64
N MET A 141 12.18 16.43 1.66
CA MET A 141 10.99 17.27 1.82
C MET A 141 10.88 17.85 3.25
N PRO A 142 11.86 18.65 3.72
CA PRO A 142 11.99 19.01 5.13
C PRO A 142 10.80 19.79 5.69
N PHE A 143 10.19 20.70 4.92
CA PHE A 143 9.10 21.52 5.45
C PHE A 143 7.80 20.73 5.63
N LEU A 144 7.44 19.91 4.65
CA LEU A 144 6.26 19.08 4.72
C LEU A 144 6.38 18.05 5.85
N THR A 145 7.50 17.36 5.91
CA THR A 145 7.70 16.28 6.89
C THR A 145 7.78 16.80 8.31
N GLU A 146 8.38 17.97 8.55
CA GLU A 146 8.36 18.64 9.85
C GLU A 146 6.92 18.96 10.26
N GLU A 147 6.15 19.61 9.38
CA GLU A 147 4.75 19.98 9.66
C GLU A 147 3.90 18.75 9.99
N LEU A 148 3.98 17.70 9.18
CA LEU A 148 3.23 16.47 9.40
C LEU A 148 3.64 15.74 10.69
N TRP A 149 4.95 15.75 10.99
CA TRP A 149 5.49 15.12 12.18
C TRP A 149 5.10 15.87 13.47
N GLN A 150 5.10 17.21 13.45
CA GLN A 150 4.62 18.02 14.59
C GLN A 150 3.10 17.82 14.81
N ASN A 151 2.32 17.74 13.73
CA ASN A 151 0.88 17.41 13.82
C ASN A 151 0.67 16.00 14.40
N LEU A 152 1.45 15.02 13.96
CA LEU A 152 1.39 13.66 14.48
C LEU A 152 1.74 13.65 15.98
N LYS A 153 2.84 14.31 16.37
CA LYS A 153 3.30 14.43 17.75
C LYS A 153 2.29 15.12 18.65
N SER A 154 1.67 16.22 18.21
CA SER A 154 0.70 16.97 19.01
C SER A 154 -0.63 16.24 19.22
N SER A 155 -0.98 15.35 18.29
CA SER A 155 -2.21 14.57 18.32
C SER A 155 -2.07 13.23 19.03
N LEU A 156 -0.83 12.74 19.18
CA LEU A 156 -0.47 11.54 19.92
C LEU A 156 0.05 11.98 21.28
N SER A 157 -0.26 11.26 22.34
CA SER A 157 -0.05 11.66 23.72
C SER A 157 1.35 12.21 24.06
N SER A 158 1.42 12.95 25.20
CA SER A 158 2.62 13.58 25.75
C SER A 158 3.80 12.64 26.04
N ASP A 159 3.58 11.33 26.11
CA ASP A 159 4.60 10.34 26.44
C ASP A 159 5.46 9.92 25.25
N TRP A 160 5.07 10.35 24.06
CA TRP A 160 5.91 10.13 22.87
C TRP A 160 7.13 11.05 22.92
N GLN A 161 8.24 10.51 23.40
CA GLN A 161 9.53 11.23 23.60
C GLN A 161 10.24 11.57 22.28
N ALA A 162 9.50 11.97 21.26
CA ALA A 162 10.07 12.53 20.07
C ALA A 162 10.71 13.88 20.40
N GLY A 163 11.91 14.14 19.90
CA GLY A 163 12.64 15.40 20.09
C GLY A 163 11.83 16.65 19.71
N LYS A 164 12.40 17.83 19.87
CA LYS A 164 11.70 19.10 19.57
C LYS A 164 11.35 19.27 18.09
N SER A 165 12.09 18.63 17.20
CA SER A 165 11.95 18.68 15.75
C SER A 165 12.36 17.34 15.13
N ILE A 166 11.79 16.98 14.00
CA ILE A 166 12.19 15.81 13.23
C ILE A 166 13.67 15.91 12.78
N MET A 167 14.21 17.13 12.62
CA MET A 167 15.62 17.35 12.28
C MET A 167 16.61 16.73 13.24
N VAL A 168 16.24 16.65 14.53
CA VAL A 168 17.12 16.11 15.60
C VAL A 168 16.69 14.72 16.03
N ALA A 169 15.63 14.18 15.44
CA ALA A 169 15.21 12.81 15.66
C ALA A 169 16.23 11.83 15.04
N PRO A 170 16.47 10.66 15.65
CA PRO A 170 17.33 9.64 15.07
C PRO A 170 16.87 9.24 13.68
N TYR A 171 17.81 9.17 12.71
CA TYR A 171 17.47 8.65 11.39
C TYR A 171 17.10 7.16 11.49
N PRO A 172 16.10 6.67 10.74
CA PRO A 172 15.62 5.30 10.88
C PRO A 172 16.69 4.26 10.60
N GLU A 173 16.73 3.22 11.42
CA GLU A 173 17.55 2.03 11.24
C GLU A 173 16.66 0.83 10.89
N ALA A 174 17.19 -0.07 10.06
CA ALA A 174 16.47 -1.27 9.65
C ALA A 174 16.37 -2.28 10.80
N ASP A 175 15.18 -2.80 11.04
CA ASP A 175 14.97 -3.92 11.97
C ASP A 175 14.93 -5.25 11.19
N ALA A 176 16.04 -5.99 11.25
CA ALA A 176 16.14 -7.30 10.60
C ALA A 176 15.10 -8.32 11.12
N LYS A 177 14.59 -8.14 12.35
CA LYS A 177 13.57 -9.03 12.93
C LYS A 177 12.19 -8.80 12.32
N ALA A 178 11.96 -7.61 11.73
CA ALA A 178 10.72 -7.30 11.05
C ALA A 178 10.60 -7.94 9.65
N VAL A 179 11.69 -8.49 9.11
CA VAL A 179 11.70 -9.07 7.76
C VAL A 179 10.96 -10.42 7.75
N ASP A 180 9.84 -10.47 7.03
CA ASP A 180 8.97 -11.63 6.89
C ASP A 180 8.72 -11.95 5.40
N PRO A 181 9.54 -12.80 4.76
CA PRO A 181 9.41 -13.14 3.35
C PRO A 181 8.09 -13.86 3.00
N GLU A 182 7.51 -14.61 3.95
CA GLU A 182 6.25 -15.31 3.69
C GLU A 182 5.08 -14.33 3.70
N ALA A 183 5.04 -13.37 4.63
CA ALA A 183 4.06 -12.30 4.60
C ALA A 183 4.17 -11.46 3.31
N GLU A 184 5.39 -11.17 2.85
CA GLU A 184 5.63 -10.49 1.58
C GLU A 184 5.05 -11.28 0.40
N ARG A 185 5.33 -12.58 0.32
CA ARG A 185 4.85 -13.47 -0.74
C ARG A 185 3.33 -13.55 -0.80
N VAL A 186 2.67 -13.71 0.35
CA VAL A 186 1.21 -13.78 0.43
C VAL A 186 0.58 -12.46 -0.01
N MET A 187 1.09 -11.33 0.48
CA MET A 187 0.54 -10.02 0.15
C MET A 187 0.81 -9.63 -1.31
N GLU A 188 1.96 -9.97 -1.87
CA GLU A 188 2.25 -9.80 -3.30
C GLU A 188 1.22 -10.53 -4.16
N SER A 189 0.88 -11.78 -3.80
CA SER A 189 -0.13 -12.56 -4.51
C SER A 189 -1.53 -11.94 -4.40
N ILE A 190 -1.93 -11.46 -3.22
CA ILE A 190 -3.22 -10.77 -3.03
C ILE A 190 -3.27 -9.48 -3.85
N ILE A 191 -2.19 -8.70 -3.85
CA ILE A 191 -2.07 -7.46 -4.63
C ILE A 191 -2.16 -7.76 -6.13
N GLU A 192 -1.49 -8.81 -6.59
CA GLU A 192 -1.52 -9.25 -7.98
C GLU A 192 -2.93 -9.65 -8.41
N ILE A 193 -3.64 -10.44 -7.59
CA ILE A 193 -5.04 -10.82 -7.82
C ILE A 193 -5.93 -9.58 -7.97
N VAL A 194 -5.86 -8.64 -7.01
CA VAL A 194 -6.69 -7.43 -7.05
C VAL A 194 -6.38 -6.57 -8.27
N ARG A 195 -5.10 -6.39 -8.62
CA ARG A 195 -4.67 -5.65 -9.81
C ARG A 195 -5.18 -6.30 -11.09
N SER A 196 -5.06 -7.61 -11.20
CA SER A 196 -5.49 -8.37 -12.39
C SER A 196 -6.99 -8.27 -12.60
N ILE A 197 -7.81 -8.38 -11.54
CA ILE A 197 -9.25 -8.17 -11.62
C ILE A 197 -9.58 -6.73 -12.04
N ARG A 198 -8.90 -5.73 -11.47
CA ARG A 198 -9.10 -4.31 -11.83
C ARG A 198 -8.74 -4.05 -13.30
N ASN A 199 -7.65 -4.64 -13.79
CA ASN A 199 -7.23 -4.51 -15.18
C ASN A 199 -8.25 -5.17 -16.12
N ALA A 200 -8.70 -6.39 -15.82
CA ALA A 200 -9.76 -7.05 -16.59
C ALA A 200 -11.04 -6.21 -16.64
N ARG A 201 -11.46 -5.60 -15.52
CA ARG A 201 -12.59 -4.68 -15.51
C ARG A 201 -12.40 -3.48 -16.43
N ALA A 202 -11.19 -2.88 -16.42
CA ALA A 202 -10.88 -1.72 -17.27
C ALA A 202 -10.84 -2.10 -18.76
N GLU A 203 -10.22 -3.23 -19.11
CA GLU A 203 -10.15 -3.74 -20.49
C GLU A 203 -11.52 -4.05 -21.08
N HIS A 204 -12.43 -4.57 -20.26
CA HIS A 204 -13.81 -4.87 -20.65
C HIS A 204 -14.80 -3.72 -20.39
N ASN A 205 -14.30 -2.51 -20.07
CA ASN A 205 -15.11 -1.31 -19.82
C ASN A 205 -16.26 -1.53 -18.81
N VAL A 206 -16.01 -2.35 -17.78
CA VAL A 206 -16.99 -2.58 -16.71
C VAL A 206 -17.22 -1.30 -15.92
N GLU A 207 -18.46 -0.87 -15.81
CA GLU A 207 -18.83 0.33 -15.05
C GLU A 207 -18.29 0.30 -13.62
N SER A 208 -17.88 1.46 -13.12
CA SER A 208 -17.26 1.58 -11.78
C SER A 208 -18.20 1.13 -10.63
N GLY A 209 -19.50 1.25 -10.81
CA GLY A 209 -20.52 0.82 -9.83
C GLY A 209 -20.83 -0.67 -9.83
N ARG A 210 -20.54 -1.38 -10.93
CA ARG A 210 -20.89 -2.78 -11.11
C ARG A 210 -19.95 -3.71 -10.37
N TRP A 211 -20.49 -4.71 -9.71
CA TRP A 211 -19.75 -5.82 -9.11
C TRP A 211 -19.68 -6.98 -10.10
N ILE A 212 -18.54 -7.66 -10.16
CA ILE A 212 -18.33 -8.85 -10.98
C ILE A 212 -18.06 -10.05 -10.09
N GLU A 213 -18.23 -11.26 -10.61
CA GLU A 213 -17.86 -12.48 -9.88
C GLU A 213 -16.41 -12.84 -10.15
N ALA A 214 -15.72 -13.43 -9.17
CA ALA A 214 -14.38 -13.94 -9.36
C ALA A 214 -14.16 -15.24 -8.57
N GLN A 215 -13.50 -16.21 -9.19
CA GLN A 215 -13.04 -17.44 -8.54
C GLN A 215 -11.51 -17.43 -8.54
N ILE A 216 -10.92 -17.62 -7.37
CA ILE A 216 -9.48 -17.62 -7.16
C ILE A 216 -9.04 -19.06 -6.86
N TYR A 217 -8.08 -19.54 -7.62
CA TYR A 217 -7.43 -20.83 -7.39
C TYR A 217 -6.05 -20.54 -6.80
N GLY A 218 -5.95 -20.70 -5.47
CA GLY A 218 -4.80 -20.26 -4.68
C GLY A 218 -3.66 -21.27 -4.61
N GLY A 219 -3.87 -22.52 -5.07
CA GLY A 219 -2.88 -23.58 -4.94
C GLY A 219 -2.39 -23.70 -3.49
N LYS A 220 -1.08 -23.62 -3.29
CA LYS A 220 -0.47 -23.67 -1.95
C LYS A 220 -0.79 -22.47 -1.05
N LEU A 221 -1.22 -21.35 -1.64
CA LEU A 221 -1.56 -20.12 -0.92
C LEU A 221 -3.04 -20.05 -0.49
N THR A 222 -3.86 -21.03 -0.84
CA THR A 222 -5.30 -21.03 -0.58
C THR A 222 -5.64 -20.69 0.87
N THR A 223 -5.03 -21.37 1.83
CA THR A 223 -5.26 -21.14 3.27
C THR A 223 -4.88 -19.71 3.69
N ALA A 224 -3.79 -19.17 3.14
CA ALA A 224 -3.31 -17.83 3.46
C ALA A 224 -4.16 -16.73 2.80
N ILE A 225 -4.73 -16.98 1.60
CA ILE A 225 -5.55 -16.01 0.85
C ILE A 225 -7.00 -16.00 1.31
N THR A 226 -7.55 -17.14 1.76
CA THR A 226 -8.97 -17.26 2.14
C THR A 226 -9.44 -16.20 3.14
N PRO A 227 -8.68 -15.84 4.19
CA PRO A 227 -9.07 -14.77 5.13
C PRO A 227 -9.24 -13.40 4.46
N TYR A 228 -8.61 -13.19 3.31
CA TYR A 228 -8.64 -11.92 2.57
C TYR A 228 -9.75 -11.85 1.51
N SER A 229 -10.64 -12.85 1.41
CA SER A 229 -11.71 -12.85 0.41
C SER A 229 -12.54 -11.57 0.44
N GLN A 230 -12.95 -11.10 1.62
CA GLN A 230 -13.71 -9.86 1.78
C GLN A 230 -12.91 -8.61 1.41
N SER A 231 -11.60 -8.61 1.71
CA SER A 231 -10.69 -7.52 1.32
C SER A 231 -10.53 -7.47 -0.19
N ILE A 232 -10.34 -8.62 -0.83
CA ILE A 232 -10.28 -8.74 -2.29
C ILE A 232 -11.59 -8.29 -2.92
N GLU A 233 -12.75 -8.73 -2.40
CA GLU A 233 -14.06 -8.26 -2.86
C GLU A 233 -14.14 -6.74 -2.87
N THR A 234 -13.81 -6.12 -1.74
CA THR A 234 -13.90 -4.66 -1.56
C THR A 234 -12.94 -3.93 -2.47
N LEU A 235 -11.68 -4.37 -2.54
CA LEU A 235 -10.62 -3.70 -3.28
C LEU A 235 -10.74 -3.90 -4.79
N ALA A 236 -11.16 -5.09 -5.26
CA ALA A 236 -11.30 -5.40 -6.68
C ALA A 236 -12.70 -5.04 -7.23
N ARG A 237 -13.67 -4.71 -6.37
CA ARG A 237 -15.08 -4.63 -6.73
C ARG A 237 -15.59 -5.90 -7.40
N ALA A 238 -15.26 -7.04 -6.80
CA ALA A 238 -15.72 -8.35 -7.22
C ALA A 238 -16.52 -9.00 -6.09
N ARG A 239 -17.69 -9.53 -6.37
CA ARG A 239 -18.55 -10.23 -5.41
C ARG A 239 -19.54 -11.15 -6.13
N PRO A 240 -19.64 -12.44 -5.74
CA PRO A 240 -18.81 -13.08 -4.71
C PRO A 240 -17.38 -13.36 -5.18
N VAL A 241 -16.43 -13.38 -4.23
CA VAL A 241 -15.09 -13.94 -4.43
C VAL A 241 -15.02 -15.28 -3.73
N THR A 242 -14.75 -16.34 -4.50
CA THR A 242 -14.57 -17.69 -3.96
C THR A 242 -13.13 -18.12 -4.10
N VAL A 243 -12.53 -18.65 -3.01
CA VAL A 243 -11.15 -19.13 -3.01
C VAL A 243 -11.18 -20.66 -2.95
N ARG A 244 -10.44 -21.31 -3.86
CA ARG A 244 -10.34 -22.78 -3.97
C ARG A 244 -8.88 -23.18 -4.17
N GLU A 245 -8.54 -24.42 -3.83
CA GLU A 245 -7.18 -24.91 -3.97
C GLU A 245 -6.81 -25.19 -5.42
N ILE A 246 -7.61 -25.98 -6.13
CA ILE A 246 -7.32 -26.45 -7.46
C ILE A 246 -8.56 -26.28 -8.35
N ARG A 247 -8.33 -25.92 -9.60
CA ARG A 247 -9.35 -25.95 -10.63
C ARG A 247 -9.60 -27.39 -11.03
N LYS A 248 -10.73 -27.97 -10.59
CA LYS A 248 -11.18 -29.28 -11.06
C LYS A 248 -11.71 -29.12 -12.48
N GLY A 249 -11.17 -29.92 -13.43
CA GLY A 249 -11.34 -29.86 -14.87
C GLY A 249 -12.67 -29.29 -15.38
N ASP A 250 -12.69 -28.77 -16.61
CA ASP A 250 -13.82 -28.27 -17.43
C ASP A 250 -14.82 -27.27 -16.82
N ALA A 251 -14.59 -26.73 -15.64
CA ALA A 251 -15.43 -25.67 -15.08
C ALA A 251 -15.24 -24.29 -15.75
N ALA A 252 -14.49 -24.19 -16.83
CA ALA A 252 -14.64 -23.12 -17.79
C ALA A 252 -15.73 -23.55 -18.78
N SER A 253 -17.01 -23.47 -18.35
CA SER A 253 -18.08 -23.34 -19.35
C SER A 253 -17.65 -22.20 -20.26
N GLY A 254 -17.65 -22.39 -21.59
CA GLY A 254 -16.93 -21.71 -22.66
C GLY A 254 -16.96 -20.17 -22.73
N ASN A 255 -17.27 -19.45 -21.66
CA ASN A 255 -17.38 -18.00 -21.61
C ASN A 255 -16.83 -17.40 -20.30
N SER A 256 -15.57 -17.72 -19.96
CA SER A 256 -14.90 -17.20 -18.78
C SER A 256 -13.51 -16.66 -19.15
N LEU A 257 -13.15 -15.50 -18.60
CA LEU A 257 -11.81 -14.97 -18.66
C LEU A 257 -10.94 -15.65 -17.61
N VAL A 258 -9.81 -16.22 -18.04
CA VAL A 258 -8.85 -16.89 -17.17
C VAL A 258 -7.58 -16.04 -17.11
N LEU A 259 -7.20 -15.60 -15.91
CA LEU A 259 -6.00 -14.82 -15.65
C LEU A 259 -5.01 -15.72 -14.89
N VAL A 260 -3.94 -16.11 -15.55
CA VAL A 260 -2.86 -16.91 -14.97
C VAL A 260 -1.86 -15.94 -14.33
N LEU A 261 -1.66 -16.05 -13.03
CA LEU A 261 -0.76 -15.22 -12.23
C LEU A 261 0.46 -16.03 -11.81
N LYS A 262 1.38 -15.41 -11.10
CA LYS A 262 2.66 -16.05 -10.72
C LYS A 262 2.46 -17.33 -9.88
N GLU A 263 1.56 -17.31 -8.91
CA GLU A 263 1.30 -18.43 -8.00
C GLU A 263 -0.19 -18.80 -7.90
N THR A 264 -1.06 -18.07 -8.55
CA THR A 264 -2.52 -18.23 -8.47
C THR A 264 -3.17 -18.10 -9.83
N GLU A 265 -4.44 -18.47 -9.91
CA GLU A 265 -5.25 -18.30 -11.12
C GLU A 265 -6.57 -17.62 -10.73
N VAL A 266 -7.03 -16.68 -11.55
CA VAL A 266 -8.32 -16.01 -11.35
C VAL A 266 -9.21 -16.28 -12.55
N VAL A 267 -10.43 -16.73 -12.29
CA VAL A 267 -11.45 -17.00 -13.32
C VAL A 267 -12.62 -16.05 -13.11
N ILE A 268 -12.96 -15.30 -14.13
CA ILE A 268 -14.04 -14.32 -14.14
C ILE A 268 -15.07 -14.73 -15.19
N PRO A 269 -16.33 -15.03 -14.80
CA PRO A 269 -17.40 -15.29 -15.79
C PRO A 269 -17.65 -14.04 -16.64
N MET A 270 -17.60 -14.18 -17.98
CA MET A 270 -17.82 -13.07 -18.91
C MET A 270 -19.20 -12.43 -18.76
N GLU A 271 -20.20 -13.23 -18.40
CA GLU A 271 -21.56 -12.75 -18.12
C GLU A 271 -21.63 -11.71 -16.98
N SER A 272 -20.71 -11.80 -16.03
CA SER A 272 -20.62 -10.82 -14.94
C SER A 272 -20.05 -9.48 -15.40
N MET A 273 -19.24 -9.47 -16.46
CA MET A 273 -18.56 -8.28 -16.98
C MET A 273 -19.36 -7.54 -18.06
N VAL A 274 -20.14 -8.27 -18.88
CA VAL A 274 -20.88 -7.71 -20.02
C VAL A 274 -22.33 -7.40 -19.60
N ASP A 275 -22.80 -6.22 -19.96
CA ASP A 275 -24.22 -5.90 -19.84
C ASP A 275 -24.96 -6.48 -21.07
N MET A 276 -25.47 -7.70 -20.92
CA MET A 276 -26.23 -8.42 -21.94
C MET A 276 -27.45 -7.64 -22.47
N VAL A 277 -27.98 -6.70 -21.68
CA VAL A 277 -29.12 -5.86 -22.10
C VAL A 277 -28.66 -4.70 -22.97
N ALA A 278 -27.49 -4.12 -22.66
CA ALA A 278 -26.91 -3.05 -23.48
C ALA A 278 -26.36 -3.61 -24.82
N GLU A 279 -25.77 -4.81 -24.83
CA GLU A 279 -25.23 -5.46 -26.01
C GLU A 279 -26.36 -5.88 -27.00
N ARG A 280 -27.50 -6.38 -26.47
CA ARG A 280 -28.70 -6.67 -27.28
C ARG A 280 -29.34 -5.45 -27.92
N LYS A 281 -29.11 -4.25 -27.42
CA LYS A 281 -29.60 -2.98 -28.00
C LYS A 281 -28.66 -2.41 -29.07
N ARG A 282 -27.43 -2.93 -29.14
CA ARG A 282 -26.42 -2.51 -30.10
C ARG A 282 -26.39 -3.37 -31.36
N LEU A 283 -26.95 -4.58 -31.31
CA LEU A 283 -27.25 -5.47 -32.45
C LEU A 283 -28.67 -5.20 -32.96
#